data_e81095e72a2da10578b4746f86d750cf
#
_entry.id   e81095e72a2da10578b4746f86d750cf
#
_cell.length_a   1.000
_cell.length_b   1.000
_cell.length_c   1.000
_cell.angle_alpha   90.00
_cell.angle_beta   90.00
_cell.angle_gamma   90.00
#
_symmetry.space_group_name_H-M   'P 1'
#
loop_
_entity.id
_entity.type
_entity.pdbx_description
1 polymer ?
#
loop_
_entity_poly.entity_id
_entity_poly.type
_entity_poly.pdbx_seq_one_letter_code
_entity_poly.pdbx_strand_id
1 'polypeptide(L)'
;MSTLKKSATLSFLLLALALLLSHCRERSLPILSKTHEENGKLVYEQIPDFAFIGQDSSRVDNATFAGKAYVADFFFTSCPTICPIMTHNMLRIYDHFKDNDKLLLLSHTIDPKRDSVARLRQYAENLRVRPDKWHFVTGNKDSLYEIADDYFNIVIEDPTLPTGFDHSGRIVLVDPNRHIRAYCQGTDSLAVKAFIKDIEILLDEF
;
A
#
# COMPACT_ATOMS: atom_id res chain seq x y z
N MET A 1 -41.95 23.27 -42.77
CA MET A 1 -40.50 22.94 -42.82
C MET A 1 -39.70 23.36 -41.53
N SER A 2 -40.26 24.18 -40.65
CA SER A 2 -39.57 24.67 -39.41
C SER A 2 -39.56 23.67 -38.25
N THR A 3 -40.57 22.84 -38.06
CA THR A 3 -40.72 21.91 -36.94
C THR A 3 -39.81 20.68 -37.04
N LEU A 4 -39.55 20.19 -38.24
CA LEU A 4 -38.66 19.03 -38.50
C LEU A 4 -37.18 19.34 -38.16
N LYS A 5 -36.71 20.58 -38.42
CA LYS A 5 -35.34 21.00 -38.13
C LYS A 5 -35.09 21.13 -36.59
N LYS A 6 -36.08 21.58 -35.83
CA LYS A 6 -35.99 21.70 -34.34
C LYS A 6 -35.95 20.33 -33.66
N SER A 7 -36.67 19.34 -34.18
CA SER A 7 -36.66 17.95 -33.65
C SER A 7 -35.32 17.28 -33.89
N ALA A 8 -34.68 17.46 -35.04
CA ALA A 8 -33.41 16.84 -35.39
C ALA A 8 -32.26 17.42 -34.54
N THR A 9 -32.27 18.75 -34.27
CA THR A 9 -31.25 19.40 -33.41
C THR A 9 -31.38 18.98 -31.95
N LEU A 10 -32.60 18.80 -31.44
CA LEU A 10 -32.84 18.35 -30.06
C LEU A 10 -32.39 16.90 -29.87
N SER A 11 -32.67 16.03 -30.86
CA SER A 11 -32.20 14.61 -30.84
C SER A 11 -30.68 14.53 -30.91
N PHE A 12 -30.02 15.39 -31.68
CA PHE A 12 -28.55 15.42 -31.76
C PHE A 12 -27.91 15.92 -30.46
N LEU A 13 -28.53 16.91 -29.79
CA LEU A 13 -28.08 17.40 -28.49
C LEU A 13 -28.23 16.35 -27.39
N LEU A 14 -29.33 15.61 -27.38
CA LEU A 14 -29.56 14.52 -26.41
C LEU A 14 -28.60 13.35 -26.63
N LEU A 15 -28.29 13.03 -27.88
CA LEU A 15 -27.31 11.96 -28.22
C LEU A 15 -25.88 12.41 -27.82
N ALA A 16 -25.51 13.65 -28.06
CA ALA A 16 -24.22 14.21 -27.64
C ALA A 16 -24.08 14.26 -26.11
N LEU A 17 -25.17 14.62 -25.39
CA LEU A 17 -25.20 14.59 -23.93
C LEU A 17 -25.09 13.18 -23.37
N ALA A 18 -25.75 12.20 -24.00
CA ALA A 18 -25.65 10.79 -23.62
C ALA A 18 -24.23 10.23 -23.83
N LEU A 19 -23.55 10.64 -24.91
CA LEU A 19 -22.15 10.28 -25.17
C LEU A 19 -21.17 10.91 -24.18
N LEU A 20 -21.45 12.11 -23.68
CA LEU A 20 -20.64 12.76 -22.63
C LEU A 20 -20.80 12.08 -21.27
N LEU A 21 -21.99 11.52 -20.98
CA LEU A 21 -22.26 10.78 -19.73
C LEU A 21 -21.66 9.37 -19.75
N SER A 22 -21.35 8.81 -20.92
CA SER A 22 -20.77 7.45 -21.05
C SER A 22 -19.25 7.39 -20.77
N HIS A 23 -18.59 8.53 -20.51
CA HIS A 23 -17.13 8.58 -20.32
C HIS A 23 -16.66 8.50 -18.86
N CYS A 24 -17.57 8.38 -17.90
CA CYS A 24 -17.20 8.00 -16.52
C CYS A 24 -16.99 6.47 -16.45
N ARG A 25 -15.93 5.98 -17.08
CA ARG A 25 -15.44 4.63 -16.78
C ARG A 25 -14.81 4.72 -15.39
N GLU A 26 -15.44 4.13 -14.39
CA GLU A 26 -14.83 3.95 -13.07
C GLU A 26 -13.44 3.37 -13.27
N ARG A 27 -12.43 4.13 -12.86
CA ARG A 27 -11.05 3.64 -12.86
C ARG A 27 -10.93 2.70 -11.68
N SER A 28 -10.80 1.42 -11.93
CA SER A 28 -10.49 0.43 -10.91
C SER A 28 -9.09 -0.12 -11.12
N LEU A 29 -8.41 -0.42 -10.01
CA LEU A 29 -7.10 -1.06 -10.06
C LEU A 29 -7.25 -2.58 -10.29
N PRO A 30 -6.31 -3.20 -11.01
CA PRO A 30 -6.27 -4.66 -11.11
C PRO A 30 -5.91 -5.29 -9.76
N ILE A 31 -6.25 -6.58 -9.58
CA ILE A 31 -5.68 -7.41 -8.53
C ILE A 31 -4.36 -7.97 -9.05
N LEU A 32 -3.27 -7.72 -8.31
CA LEU A 32 -1.91 -8.14 -8.66
C LEU A 32 -1.39 -9.29 -7.79
N SER A 33 -2.17 -9.75 -6.81
CA SER A 33 -1.82 -10.88 -5.93
C SER A 33 -1.42 -12.13 -6.73
N LYS A 34 -0.60 -12.99 -6.14
CA LYS A 34 -0.34 -14.34 -6.67
C LYS A 34 -1.66 -15.05 -6.96
N THR A 35 -1.68 -15.97 -7.91
CA THR A 35 -2.88 -16.70 -8.30
C THR A 35 -2.61 -18.20 -8.32
N HIS A 36 -3.64 -18.98 -7.99
CA HIS A 36 -3.66 -20.41 -8.20
C HIS A 36 -5.00 -20.85 -8.80
N GLU A 37 -5.05 -22.05 -9.34
CA GLU A 37 -6.29 -22.63 -9.88
C GLU A 37 -6.96 -23.51 -8.82
N GLU A 38 -8.22 -23.20 -8.51
CA GLU A 38 -9.05 -24.01 -7.63
C GLU A 38 -10.37 -24.35 -8.33
N ASN A 39 -10.67 -25.64 -8.49
CA ASN A 39 -11.90 -26.13 -9.16
C ASN A 39 -12.13 -25.52 -10.57
N GLY A 40 -11.06 -25.32 -11.35
CA GLY A 40 -11.13 -24.72 -12.70
C GLY A 40 -11.36 -23.20 -12.73
N LYS A 41 -11.20 -22.53 -11.57
CA LYS A 41 -11.31 -21.06 -11.44
C LYS A 41 -10.00 -20.47 -10.96
N LEU A 42 -9.66 -19.32 -11.51
CA LEU A 42 -8.53 -18.52 -11.02
C LEU A 42 -8.92 -17.88 -9.69
N VAL A 43 -8.12 -18.15 -8.66
CA VAL A 43 -8.27 -17.57 -7.31
C VAL A 43 -7.06 -16.68 -7.04
N TYR A 44 -7.32 -15.46 -6.59
CA TYR A 44 -6.26 -14.53 -6.14
C TYR A 44 -5.93 -14.79 -4.68
N GLU A 45 -4.64 -14.93 -4.38
CA GLU A 45 -4.15 -15.11 -3.02
C GLU A 45 -4.30 -13.81 -2.23
N GLN A 46 -4.63 -13.96 -0.97
CA GLN A 46 -4.69 -12.85 -0.02
C GLN A 46 -3.38 -12.79 0.77
N ILE A 47 -3.01 -11.61 1.25
CA ILE A 47 -1.98 -11.51 2.28
C ILE A 47 -2.39 -12.41 3.44
N PRO A 48 -1.52 -13.34 3.89
CA PRO A 48 -1.85 -14.32 4.93
C PRO A 48 -2.15 -13.65 6.28
N ASP A 49 -2.63 -14.46 7.23
CA ASP A 49 -2.82 -13.98 8.59
C ASP A 49 -1.46 -13.72 9.25
N PHE A 50 -1.36 -12.58 9.90
CA PHE A 50 -0.18 -12.19 10.64
C PHE A 50 -0.53 -11.58 11.99
N ALA A 51 0.45 -11.57 12.90
CA ALA A 51 0.36 -10.86 14.17
C ALA A 51 1.76 -10.45 14.62
N PHE A 52 1.94 -9.14 14.74
CA PHE A 52 3.18 -8.51 15.17
C PHE A 52 2.94 -7.56 16.35
N ILE A 53 4.01 -6.96 16.87
CA ILE A 53 3.95 -6.00 17.98
C ILE A 53 4.25 -4.61 17.40
N GLY A 54 3.35 -3.67 17.61
CA GLY A 54 3.48 -2.29 17.18
C GLY A 54 4.44 -1.48 18.06
N GLN A 55 4.84 -0.30 17.58
CA GLN A 55 5.69 0.66 18.29
C GLN A 55 5.10 1.14 19.62
N ASP A 56 3.80 1.03 19.81
CA ASP A 56 3.06 1.36 21.04
C ASP A 56 2.82 0.16 21.96
N SER A 57 3.42 -0.99 21.65
CA SER A 57 3.22 -2.28 22.30
C SER A 57 1.86 -2.94 22.03
N SER A 58 1.04 -2.39 21.17
CA SER A 58 -0.21 -3.01 20.75
C SER A 58 0.05 -4.22 19.85
N ARG A 59 -0.93 -5.13 19.80
CA ARG A 59 -0.98 -6.19 18.78
C ARG A 59 -1.47 -5.57 17.47
N VAL A 60 -0.71 -5.75 16.40
CA VAL A 60 -1.05 -5.36 15.04
C VAL A 60 -1.22 -6.62 14.21
N ASP A 61 -2.43 -6.85 13.71
CA ASP A 61 -2.80 -8.02 12.91
C ASP A 61 -3.83 -7.64 11.84
N ASN A 62 -4.35 -8.62 11.10
CA ASN A 62 -5.32 -8.37 10.03
C ASN A 62 -6.58 -7.63 10.51
N ALA A 63 -6.99 -7.80 11.79
CA ALA A 63 -8.14 -7.08 12.34
C ALA A 63 -7.89 -5.56 12.45
N THR A 64 -6.62 -5.13 12.60
CA THR A 64 -6.23 -3.72 12.60
C THR A 64 -6.60 -3.04 11.28
N PHE A 65 -6.57 -3.77 10.17
CA PHE A 65 -6.82 -3.28 8.81
C PHE A 65 -8.21 -3.65 8.27
N ALA A 66 -9.08 -4.25 9.08
CA ALA A 66 -10.41 -4.67 8.64
C ALA A 66 -11.21 -3.51 8.04
N GLY A 67 -11.68 -3.67 6.80
CA GLY A 67 -12.44 -2.66 6.06
C GLY A 67 -11.62 -1.45 5.56
N LYS A 68 -10.29 -1.52 5.65
CA LYS A 68 -9.38 -0.45 5.23
C LYS A 68 -8.37 -0.96 4.22
N ALA A 69 -7.95 -0.10 3.30
CA ALA A 69 -6.72 -0.32 2.54
C ALA A 69 -5.50 0.02 3.40
N TYR A 70 -4.35 -0.53 3.05
CA TYR A 70 -3.11 -0.12 3.68
C TYR A 70 -1.93 -0.16 2.72
N VAL A 71 -0.93 0.67 3.03
CA VAL A 71 0.36 0.70 2.33
C VAL A 71 1.40 0.02 3.20
N ALA A 72 2.09 -0.99 2.66
CA ALA A 72 3.10 -1.76 3.37
C ALA A 72 4.49 -1.56 2.78
N ASP A 73 5.52 -1.53 3.64
CA ASP A 73 6.93 -1.58 3.27
C ASP A 73 7.76 -2.38 4.29
N PHE A 74 9.02 -2.64 3.92
CA PHE A 74 10.02 -3.32 4.74
C PHE A 74 11.24 -2.43 4.92
N PHE A 75 11.68 -2.26 6.18
CA PHE A 75 12.73 -1.32 6.53
C PHE A 75 13.54 -1.81 7.75
N PHE A 76 14.56 -1.08 8.14
CA PHE A 76 15.16 -1.17 9.47
C PHE A 76 15.76 0.18 9.88
N THR A 77 15.72 0.47 11.19
CA THR A 77 16.02 1.82 11.71
C THR A 77 17.48 2.24 11.54
N SER A 78 18.39 1.29 11.36
CA SER A 78 19.83 1.55 11.22
C SER A 78 20.32 1.48 9.77
N CYS A 79 19.44 1.40 8.77
CA CYS A 79 19.80 1.40 7.36
C CYS A 79 20.40 2.75 6.94
N PRO A 80 21.64 2.79 6.41
CA PRO A 80 22.26 4.04 5.99
C PRO A 80 22.02 4.38 4.50
N THR A 81 21.35 3.52 3.75
CA THR A 81 21.28 3.60 2.27
C THR A 81 19.88 3.95 1.78
N ILE A 82 19.07 2.95 1.46
CA ILE A 82 17.77 3.17 0.80
C ILE A 82 16.65 3.57 1.75
N CYS A 83 16.67 3.10 3.02
CA CYS A 83 15.58 3.37 3.95
C CYS A 83 15.32 4.87 4.21
N PRO A 84 16.33 5.76 4.34
CA PRO A 84 16.07 7.19 4.48
C PRO A 84 15.27 7.77 3.30
N ILE A 85 15.54 7.32 2.08
CA ILE A 85 14.83 7.75 0.87
C ILE A 85 13.41 7.18 0.88
N MET A 86 13.26 5.88 1.17
CA MET A 86 11.96 5.23 1.28
C MET A 86 11.09 5.85 2.36
N THR A 87 11.63 6.07 3.55
CA THR A 87 10.93 6.71 4.67
C THR A 87 10.45 8.11 4.30
N HIS A 88 11.28 8.91 3.60
CA HIS A 88 10.87 10.21 3.09
C HIS A 88 9.69 10.09 2.11
N ASN A 89 9.70 9.10 1.23
CA ASN A 89 8.61 8.86 0.30
C ASN A 89 7.35 8.31 1.01
N MET A 90 7.50 7.45 2.01
CA MET A 90 6.39 7.01 2.87
C MET A 90 5.78 8.17 3.67
N LEU A 91 6.58 9.13 4.14
CA LEU A 91 6.09 10.37 4.75
C LEU A 91 5.24 11.20 3.79
N ARG A 92 5.59 11.26 2.51
CA ARG A 92 4.75 11.94 1.48
C ARG A 92 3.39 11.27 1.35
N ILE A 93 3.34 9.93 1.37
CA ILE A 93 2.08 9.17 1.37
C ILE A 93 1.32 9.46 2.67
N TYR A 94 1.98 9.38 3.82
CA TYR A 94 1.40 9.70 5.13
C TYR A 94 0.78 11.10 5.14
N ASP A 95 1.52 12.13 4.76
CA ASP A 95 1.05 13.51 4.78
C ASP A 95 -0.14 13.74 3.86
N HIS A 96 -0.19 13.05 2.72
CA HIS A 96 -1.30 13.14 1.78
C HIS A 96 -2.59 12.50 2.33
N PHE A 97 -2.47 11.40 3.08
CA PHE A 97 -3.62 10.61 3.54
C PHE A 97 -3.80 10.57 5.06
N LYS A 98 -3.08 11.34 5.86
CA LYS A 98 -3.12 11.27 7.33
C LYS A 98 -4.51 11.47 7.95
N ASP A 99 -5.37 12.18 7.25
CA ASP A 99 -6.74 12.48 7.69
C ASP A 99 -7.81 11.61 6.95
N ASN A 100 -7.39 10.64 6.14
CA ASN A 100 -8.29 9.71 5.46
C ASN A 100 -8.41 8.41 6.27
N ASP A 101 -9.59 8.13 6.83
CA ASP A 101 -9.81 6.98 7.71
C ASP A 101 -9.83 5.61 7.00
N LYS A 102 -9.91 5.59 5.66
CA LYS A 102 -9.92 4.36 4.86
C LYS A 102 -8.53 3.78 4.60
N LEU A 103 -7.44 4.54 4.86
CA LEU A 103 -6.07 4.12 4.59
C LEU A 103 -5.23 4.07 5.87
N LEU A 104 -4.44 3.03 6.06
CA LEU A 104 -3.39 2.91 7.08
C LEU A 104 -2.02 2.68 6.42
N LEU A 105 -0.95 2.84 7.20
CA LEU A 105 0.41 2.50 6.79
C LEU A 105 0.98 1.43 7.73
N LEU A 106 1.79 0.52 7.18
CA LEU A 106 2.37 -0.62 7.89
C LEU A 106 3.82 -0.80 7.46
N SER A 107 4.76 -0.61 8.36
CA SER A 107 6.19 -0.83 8.11
C SER A 107 6.71 -1.98 8.95
N HIS A 108 7.18 -3.05 8.29
CA HIS A 108 7.76 -4.22 8.95
C HIS A 108 9.26 -4.04 9.09
N THR A 109 9.78 -4.21 10.32
CA THR A 109 11.25 -4.28 10.42
C THR A 109 11.78 -5.59 9.88
N ILE A 110 12.94 -5.52 9.21
CA ILE A 110 13.70 -6.71 8.81
C ILE A 110 14.85 -7.02 9.79
N ASP A 111 15.06 -6.17 10.81
CA ASP A 111 16.07 -6.36 11.87
C ASP A 111 15.43 -6.36 13.26
N PRO A 112 14.56 -7.34 13.59
CA PRO A 112 13.86 -7.36 14.88
C PRO A 112 14.81 -7.51 16.08
N LYS A 113 16.05 -7.91 15.86
CA LYS A 113 17.08 -7.99 16.88
C LYS A 113 17.47 -6.61 17.41
N ARG A 114 17.58 -5.61 16.52
CA ARG A 114 17.95 -4.24 16.87
C ARG A 114 16.72 -3.35 17.03
N ASP A 115 15.68 -3.59 16.25
CA ASP A 115 14.47 -2.78 16.20
C ASP A 115 13.45 -3.26 17.24
N SER A 116 13.77 -3.06 18.52
CA SER A 116 12.83 -3.29 19.63
C SER A 116 11.64 -2.34 19.55
N VAL A 117 10.55 -2.65 20.26
CA VAL A 117 9.37 -1.78 20.39
C VAL A 117 9.75 -0.35 20.80
N ALA A 118 10.66 -0.20 21.78
CA ALA A 118 11.15 1.11 22.23
C ALA A 118 11.90 1.85 21.12
N ARG A 119 12.68 1.14 20.30
CA ARG A 119 13.39 1.71 19.16
C ARG A 119 12.44 2.16 18.06
N LEU A 120 11.43 1.35 17.75
CA LEU A 120 10.40 1.70 16.78
C LEU A 120 9.54 2.88 17.24
N ARG A 121 9.23 2.96 18.54
CA ARG A 121 8.54 4.12 19.13
C ARG A 121 9.33 5.40 18.92
N GLN A 122 10.60 5.40 19.28
CA GLN A 122 11.47 6.56 19.10
C GLN A 122 11.60 6.94 17.63
N TYR A 123 11.63 5.95 16.72
CA TYR A 123 11.67 6.19 15.28
C TYR A 123 10.39 6.89 14.79
N ALA A 124 9.21 6.40 15.19
CA ALA A 124 7.92 7.01 14.85
C ALA A 124 7.76 8.43 15.41
N GLU A 125 8.21 8.65 16.66
CA GLU A 125 8.23 9.97 17.29
C GLU A 125 9.11 10.96 16.54
N ASN A 126 10.31 10.54 16.11
CA ASN A 126 11.21 11.37 15.31
C ASN A 126 10.60 11.77 13.96
N LEU A 127 9.80 10.88 13.36
CA LEU A 127 9.02 11.14 12.14
C LEU A 127 7.77 11.99 12.39
N ARG A 128 7.36 12.18 13.66
CA ARG A 128 6.14 12.90 14.07
C ARG A 128 4.87 12.33 13.47
N VAL A 129 4.78 11.02 13.35
CA VAL A 129 3.61 10.33 12.80
C VAL A 129 2.72 9.78 13.91
N ARG A 130 1.42 9.65 13.62
CA ARG A 130 0.45 9.14 14.57
C ARG A 130 0.49 7.60 14.59
N PRO A 131 0.51 6.96 15.78
CA PRO A 131 0.59 5.50 15.89
C PRO A 131 -0.69 4.79 15.42
N ASP A 132 -1.85 5.47 15.45
CA ASP A 132 -3.12 4.96 14.92
C ASP A 132 -3.22 5.04 13.40
N LYS A 133 -2.27 5.69 12.74
CA LYS A 133 -2.24 5.88 11.29
C LYS A 133 -1.10 5.13 10.59
N TRP A 134 0.06 5.08 11.24
CA TRP A 134 1.24 4.39 10.70
C TRP A 134 1.83 3.46 11.75
N HIS A 135 1.68 2.17 11.52
CA HIS A 135 2.17 1.10 12.39
C HIS A 135 3.56 0.66 11.95
N PHE A 136 4.53 0.76 12.88
CA PHE A 136 5.85 0.16 12.74
C PHE A 136 5.88 -1.10 13.59
N VAL A 137 6.13 -2.25 12.97
CA VAL A 137 5.98 -3.53 13.66
C VAL A 137 7.28 -4.31 13.73
N THR A 138 7.41 -5.06 14.83
CA THR A 138 8.49 -6.03 15.09
C THR A 138 7.89 -7.34 15.59
N GLY A 139 8.67 -8.43 15.57
CA GLY A 139 8.19 -9.74 16.00
C GLY A 139 9.18 -10.85 15.77
N ASN A 140 8.66 -12.07 15.56
CA ASN A 140 9.51 -13.20 15.20
C ASN A 140 10.16 -12.96 13.83
N LYS A 141 11.49 -13.20 13.72
CA LYS A 141 12.27 -12.93 12.51
C LYS A 141 11.76 -13.75 11.34
N ASP A 142 11.54 -15.05 11.54
CA ASP A 142 11.13 -15.95 10.46
C ASP A 142 9.78 -15.52 9.88
N SER A 143 8.82 -15.20 10.75
CA SER A 143 7.50 -14.68 10.33
C SER A 143 7.57 -13.36 9.57
N LEU A 144 8.50 -12.45 9.95
CA LEU A 144 8.71 -11.18 9.23
C LEU A 144 9.32 -11.42 7.84
N TYR A 145 10.16 -12.44 7.69
CA TYR A 145 10.81 -12.75 6.42
C TYR A 145 9.87 -13.53 5.51
N GLU A 146 9.12 -14.49 6.05
CA GLU A 146 8.11 -15.25 5.31
C GLU A 146 7.06 -14.32 4.70
N ILE A 147 6.51 -13.40 5.47
CA ILE A 147 5.46 -12.49 4.97
C ILE A 147 6.00 -11.50 3.92
N ALA A 148 7.30 -11.21 3.89
CA ALA A 148 7.88 -10.29 2.92
C ALA A 148 7.66 -10.77 1.48
N ASP A 149 7.76 -12.08 1.22
CA ASP A 149 7.50 -12.68 -0.10
C ASP A 149 6.06 -12.48 -0.57
N ASP A 150 5.10 -12.52 0.37
CA ASP A 150 3.68 -12.28 0.06
C ASP A 150 3.39 -10.83 -0.32
N TYR A 151 4.25 -9.89 0.10
CA TYR A 151 4.23 -8.48 -0.33
C TYR A 151 5.15 -8.20 -1.54
N PHE A 152 5.57 -9.23 -2.27
CA PHE A 152 6.52 -9.11 -3.39
C PHE A 152 7.85 -8.44 -2.99
N ASN A 153 8.23 -8.52 -1.71
CA ASN A 153 9.49 -8.05 -1.19
C ASN A 153 10.45 -9.22 -0.98
N ILE A 154 11.70 -8.99 -1.31
CA ILE A 154 12.80 -9.90 -1.02
C ILE A 154 13.53 -9.33 0.19
N VAL A 155 13.75 -10.17 1.20
CA VAL A 155 14.53 -9.83 2.39
C VAL A 155 15.56 -10.95 2.60
N ILE A 156 16.83 -10.61 2.47
CA ILE A 156 17.96 -11.54 2.63
C ILE A 156 18.94 -10.94 3.62
N GLU A 157 19.29 -11.72 4.65
CA GLU A 157 20.40 -11.36 5.54
C GLU A 157 21.71 -11.74 4.83
N ASP A 158 22.54 -10.75 4.55
CA ASP A 158 23.85 -10.93 3.94
C ASP A 158 24.93 -10.18 4.75
N PRO A 159 25.69 -10.89 5.59
CA PRO A 159 26.72 -10.28 6.43
C PRO A 159 27.89 -9.70 5.63
N THR A 160 27.98 -9.95 4.32
CA THR A 160 29.01 -9.36 3.45
C THR A 160 28.66 -7.95 3.02
N LEU A 161 27.38 -7.57 3.10
CA LEU A 161 26.92 -6.23 2.79
C LEU A 161 27.17 -5.28 3.97
N PRO A 162 27.51 -4.01 3.72
CA PRO A 162 27.72 -3.01 4.78
C PRO A 162 26.48 -2.82 5.68
N THR A 163 25.30 -3.08 5.16
CA THR A 163 24.02 -2.99 5.84
C THR A 163 23.67 -4.25 6.61
N GLY A 164 24.24 -5.41 6.24
CA GLY A 164 23.88 -6.73 6.72
C GLY A 164 22.61 -7.32 6.08
N PHE A 165 21.97 -6.58 5.16
CA PHE A 165 20.70 -6.98 4.53
C PHE A 165 20.64 -6.53 3.08
N ASP A 166 20.04 -7.37 2.23
CA ASP A 166 19.52 -7.01 0.91
C ASP A 166 17.99 -7.05 0.94
N HIS A 167 17.35 -6.02 0.41
CA HIS A 167 15.89 -5.96 0.30
C HIS A 167 15.45 -5.13 -0.91
N SER A 168 14.31 -5.51 -1.50
CA SER A 168 13.86 -4.96 -2.79
C SER A 168 13.38 -3.51 -2.74
N GLY A 169 13.10 -2.96 -1.59
CA GLY A 169 12.66 -1.57 -1.41
C GLY A 169 11.31 -1.25 -2.05
N ARG A 170 10.40 -2.21 -2.18
CA ARG A 170 9.05 -1.99 -2.70
C ARG A 170 8.12 -1.45 -1.63
N ILE A 171 7.23 -0.55 -2.07
CA ILE A 171 6.05 -0.10 -1.34
C ILE A 171 4.83 -0.73 -2.03
N VAL A 172 3.92 -1.33 -1.26
CA VAL A 172 2.82 -2.16 -1.76
C VAL A 172 1.49 -1.63 -1.23
N LEU A 173 0.47 -1.54 -2.09
CA LEU A 173 -0.90 -1.16 -1.74
C LEU A 173 -1.77 -2.42 -1.65
N VAL A 174 -2.45 -2.58 -0.53
CA VAL A 174 -3.33 -3.71 -0.24
C VAL A 174 -4.74 -3.19 0.01
N ASP A 175 -5.74 -3.86 -0.56
CA ASP A 175 -7.16 -3.53 -0.40
C ASP A 175 -7.78 -4.12 0.88
N PRO A 176 -9.04 -3.75 1.24
CA PRO A 176 -9.72 -4.32 2.41
C PRO A 176 -9.94 -5.83 2.38
N ASN A 177 -9.85 -6.45 1.20
CA ASN A 177 -9.93 -7.89 0.99
C ASN A 177 -8.55 -8.57 1.03
N ARG A 178 -7.50 -7.82 1.39
CA ARG A 178 -6.11 -8.29 1.50
C ARG A 178 -5.47 -8.68 0.16
N HIS A 179 -5.96 -8.12 -0.96
CA HIS A 179 -5.31 -8.30 -2.26
C HIS A 179 -4.36 -7.15 -2.57
N ILE A 180 -3.23 -7.47 -3.18
CA ILE A 180 -2.31 -6.46 -3.70
C ILE A 180 -2.94 -5.81 -4.94
N ARG A 181 -3.02 -4.47 -4.93
CA ARG A 181 -3.65 -3.68 -5.99
C ARG A 181 -2.65 -2.81 -6.78
N ALA A 182 -1.57 -2.39 -6.13
CA ALA A 182 -0.47 -1.66 -6.76
C ALA A 182 0.82 -1.86 -5.98
N TYR A 183 1.96 -1.59 -6.61
CA TYR A 183 3.26 -1.47 -5.93
C TYR A 183 4.16 -0.49 -6.70
N CYS A 184 5.14 0.06 -6.01
CA CYS A 184 6.16 0.89 -6.65
C CYS A 184 7.54 0.69 -6.01
N GLN A 185 8.58 1.19 -6.69
CA GLN A 185 9.91 1.28 -6.09
C GLN A 185 9.94 2.47 -5.12
N GLY A 186 10.12 2.19 -3.84
CA GLY A 186 10.04 3.19 -2.76
C GLY A 186 11.16 4.23 -2.80
N THR A 187 12.25 3.96 -3.51
CA THR A 187 13.35 4.92 -3.72
C THR A 187 13.14 5.86 -4.90
N ASP A 188 12.14 5.62 -5.75
CA ASP A 188 11.80 6.46 -6.90
C ASP A 188 10.64 7.41 -6.57
N SER A 189 10.96 8.68 -6.39
CA SER A 189 9.97 9.71 -6.06
C SER A 189 8.92 9.95 -7.14
N LEU A 190 9.21 9.67 -8.41
CA LEU A 190 8.22 9.77 -9.49
C LEU A 190 7.27 8.58 -9.49
N ALA A 191 7.79 7.37 -9.26
CA ALA A 191 6.97 6.18 -9.07
C ALA A 191 6.05 6.34 -7.86
N VAL A 192 6.53 6.86 -6.73
CA VAL A 192 5.70 7.13 -5.55
C VAL A 192 4.63 8.19 -5.82
N LYS A 193 4.93 9.21 -6.63
CA LYS A 193 3.90 10.20 -7.04
C LYS A 193 2.78 9.56 -7.88
N ALA A 194 3.10 8.60 -8.74
CA ALA A 194 2.10 7.84 -9.48
C ALA A 194 1.31 6.92 -8.55
N PHE A 195 2.00 6.25 -7.62
CA PHE A 195 1.40 5.35 -6.63
C PHE A 195 0.41 6.06 -5.69
N ILE A 196 0.62 7.34 -5.35
CA ILE A 196 -0.38 8.15 -4.61
C ILE A 196 -1.69 8.22 -5.38
N LYS A 197 -1.65 8.34 -6.71
CA LYS A 197 -2.86 8.34 -7.54
C LYS A 197 -3.53 6.96 -7.59
N ASP A 198 -2.75 5.88 -7.56
CA ASP A 198 -3.29 4.53 -7.46
C ASP A 198 -4.01 4.34 -6.11
N ILE A 199 -3.46 4.89 -5.02
CA ILE A 199 -4.14 4.89 -3.72
C ILE A 199 -5.47 5.64 -3.80
N GLU A 200 -5.51 6.85 -4.40
CA GLU A 200 -6.74 7.63 -4.59
C GLU A 200 -7.79 6.80 -5.34
N ILE A 201 -7.40 6.15 -6.46
CA ILE A 201 -8.30 5.30 -7.24
C ILE A 201 -8.85 4.14 -6.39
N LEU A 202 -7.99 3.45 -5.63
CA LEU A 202 -8.44 2.35 -4.78
C LEU A 202 -9.42 2.81 -3.71
N LEU A 203 -9.19 3.96 -3.06
CA LEU A 203 -10.04 4.49 -2.00
C LEU A 203 -11.43 4.92 -2.51
N ASP A 204 -11.56 5.18 -3.79
CA ASP A 204 -12.84 5.47 -4.46
C ASP A 204 -13.65 4.20 -4.79
N GLU A 205 -13.03 3.00 -4.71
CA GLU A 205 -13.70 1.72 -5.01
C GLU A 205 -14.58 1.21 -3.83
N PHE A 206 -14.47 1.78 -2.60
CA PHE A 206 -15.22 1.31 -1.41
C PHE A 206 -15.54 2.42 -0.41
#